data_46b95e7b7d2db8cc6bf5775e890c638e
#
_entry.id   46b95e7b7d2db8cc6bf5775e890c638e
#
_cell.length_a   1.000
_cell.length_b   1.000
_cell.length_c   1.000
_cell.angle_alpha   90.00
_cell.angle_beta   90.00
_cell.angle_gamma   90.00
#
_symmetry.space_group_name_H-M   'P 1'
#
loop_
_entity.id
_entity.type
_entity.pdbx_description
1 polymer ?
#
loop_
_entity_poly.entity_id
_entity_poly.type
_entity_poly.pdbx_seq_one_letter_code
_entity_poly.pdbx_strand_id
1 'polypeptide(L)'
;MKRRIALAIGALALTAAGASHAQGTLSMTKDGATVTVYGDIDYYLSYMTSSSGSKQIALQDGAYLRTRLGFKGDKDLGNGYFAKFTAEQGLNETSGAQADATRLFDRQLWAGIATPGGEFRFGRQNTAIFYRGSYIDFTGRTLGSVVNVFGTPSRYDSDIAYISPRWAGFLAEVHYSIQGSQPQHSTNQAVSQGALDWEYGPFRVGYAGIAGRPPAGSVVDKTVFYNNFYGNWDYGKGKVYLAFVRSNNQSTTPGTPSGTLNNGGNPLGTTGALVTGTDTGANTYYNIYQVSADYYVAPTVRVGALYGQIKDTTNDVKNANGWGIGAYWDVTKDVMVYGLGNSLSNDPGAGFRPSGSAGLSKPFTSPADVNGQRIRMGAFGMVYKF
;
A
#
# COMPACT_ATOMS: atom_id res chain seq x y z
N MET A 1 22.86 -24.47 -16.90
CA MET A 1 21.42 -24.23 -16.99
C MET A 1 20.97 -22.74 -16.96
N LYS A 2 21.87 -21.77 -16.86
CA LYS A 2 21.52 -20.31 -16.72
C LYS A 2 21.36 -19.55 -18.06
N ARG A 3 21.62 -20.17 -19.22
CA ARG A 3 21.60 -19.47 -20.52
C ARG A 3 20.30 -19.66 -21.38
N ARG A 4 19.35 -20.48 -20.93
CA ARG A 4 18.13 -20.77 -21.73
C ARG A 4 16.90 -19.97 -21.34
N ILE A 5 16.92 -19.28 -20.19
CA ILE A 5 15.79 -18.45 -19.72
C ILE A 5 15.82 -17.05 -20.34
N ALA A 6 17.01 -16.54 -20.67
CA ALA A 6 17.15 -15.21 -21.28
C ALA A 6 16.66 -15.12 -22.74
N LEU A 7 16.57 -16.25 -23.46
CA LEU A 7 16.12 -16.27 -24.85
C LEU A 7 14.59 -16.28 -25.00
N ALA A 8 13.86 -16.71 -24.00
CA ALA A 8 12.39 -16.77 -24.07
C ALA A 8 11.71 -15.41 -23.87
N ILE A 9 12.35 -14.49 -23.17
CA ILE A 9 11.84 -13.11 -22.96
C ILE A 9 12.11 -12.24 -24.19
N GLY A 10 13.19 -12.49 -24.91
CA GLY A 10 13.52 -11.74 -26.13
C GLY A 10 12.62 -12.06 -27.34
N ALA A 11 12.03 -13.24 -27.39
CA ALA A 11 11.20 -13.65 -28.53
C ALA A 11 9.76 -13.12 -28.47
N LEU A 12 9.26 -12.73 -27.29
CA LEU A 12 7.93 -12.12 -27.14
C LEU A 12 7.90 -10.64 -27.56
N ALA A 13 9.04 -9.97 -27.58
CA ALA A 13 9.12 -8.54 -27.91
C ALA A 13 9.13 -8.24 -29.42
N LEU A 14 9.37 -9.23 -30.27
CA LEU A 14 9.59 -9.01 -31.71
C LEU A 14 8.36 -9.20 -32.60
N THR A 15 7.24 -9.69 -32.08
CA THR A 15 6.00 -9.86 -32.86
C THR A 15 4.96 -8.76 -32.66
N ALA A 16 5.26 -7.74 -31.86
CA ALA A 16 4.33 -6.63 -31.54
C ALA A 16 4.44 -5.42 -32.49
N ALA A 17 5.16 -5.50 -33.60
CA ALA A 17 5.40 -4.38 -34.52
C ALA A 17 4.22 -4.05 -35.45
N GLY A 18 2.99 -4.38 -35.09
CA GLY A 18 1.81 -4.14 -35.90
C GLY A 18 0.56 -3.63 -35.18
N ALA A 19 0.65 -3.22 -33.92
CA ALA A 19 -0.53 -2.74 -33.19
C ALA A 19 -0.61 -1.20 -33.21
N SER A 20 -1.69 -0.71 -33.75
CA SER A 20 -2.09 0.72 -33.79
C SER A 20 -1.96 1.41 -32.43
N HIS A 21 -1.51 2.68 -32.45
CA HIS A 21 -1.45 3.58 -31.32
C HIS A 21 -2.85 3.86 -30.71
N ALA A 22 -3.36 2.96 -29.90
CA ALA A 22 -4.54 3.20 -29.09
C ALA A 22 -4.42 2.39 -27.78
N GLN A 23 -4.18 3.10 -26.69
CA GLN A 23 -4.20 2.68 -25.29
C GLN A 23 -2.92 2.01 -24.76
N GLY A 24 -2.34 2.63 -23.71
CA GLY A 24 -1.17 2.22 -22.98
C GLY A 24 -1.24 0.87 -22.24
N THR A 25 -1.98 -0.10 -22.71
CA THR A 25 -2.06 -1.46 -22.15
C THR A 25 -1.95 -2.46 -23.30
N LEU A 26 -0.86 -3.21 -23.34
CA LEU A 26 -0.70 -4.27 -24.31
C LEU A 26 -1.46 -5.52 -23.86
N SER A 27 -2.54 -5.86 -24.58
CA SER A 27 -3.31 -7.07 -24.33
C SER A 27 -3.27 -7.98 -25.54
N MET A 28 -3.07 -9.28 -25.31
CA MET A 28 -3.13 -10.33 -26.32
C MET A 28 -4.22 -11.35 -25.93
N THR A 29 -5.10 -11.64 -26.86
CA THR A 29 -6.17 -12.64 -26.68
C THR A 29 -5.99 -13.77 -27.65
N LYS A 30 -6.00 -15.02 -27.13
CA LYS A 30 -5.95 -16.24 -27.94
C LYS A 30 -6.76 -17.35 -27.23
N ASP A 31 -7.61 -18.01 -27.97
CA ASP A 31 -8.40 -19.19 -27.50
C ASP A 31 -9.16 -18.91 -26.18
N GLY A 32 -9.76 -17.71 -26.05
CA GLY A 32 -10.48 -17.28 -24.85
C GLY A 32 -9.60 -16.97 -23.64
N ALA A 33 -8.29 -16.90 -23.81
CA ALA A 33 -7.35 -16.41 -22.80
C ALA A 33 -6.85 -15.01 -23.17
N THR A 34 -6.87 -14.08 -22.24
CA THR A 34 -6.33 -12.74 -22.40
C THR A 34 -5.15 -12.55 -21.45
N VAL A 35 -4.04 -12.04 -21.96
CA VAL A 35 -2.88 -11.62 -21.16
C VAL A 35 -2.64 -10.14 -21.41
N THR A 36 -2.51 -9.39 -20.34
CA THR A 36 -2.27 -7.96 -20.36
C THR A 36 -0.93 -7.64 -19.69
N VAL A 37 -0.08 -6.89 -20.37
CA VAL A 37 1.11 -6.27 -19.80
C VAL A 37 0.74 -4.86 -19.36
N TYR A 38 1.09 -4.47 -18.14
CA TYR A 38 0.81 -3.15 -17.60
C TYR A 38 1.93 -2.68 -16.68
N GLY A 39 1.97 -1.39 -16.45
CA GLY A 39 2.92 -0.83 -15.50
C GLY A 39 2.66 0.63 -15.23
N ASP A 40 3.43 1.16 -14.31
CA ASP A 40 3.53 2.59 -14.05
C ASP A 40 4.94 3.00 -13.62
N ILE A 41 5.26 4.26 -13.88
CA ILE A 41 6.50 4.91 -13.48
C ILE A 41 6.10 6.18 -12.74
N ASP A 42 6.60 6.40 -11.52
CA ASP A 42 6.26 7.54 -10.67
C ASP A 42 7.51 8.15 -10.05
N TYR A 43 7.99 9.22 -10.68
CA TYR A 43 9.12 10.03 -10.18
C TYR A 43 8.66 11.33 -9.56
N TYR A 44 9.38 11.76 -8.52
CA TYR A 44 9.19 13.10 -7.96
C TYR A 44 10.47 13.71 -7.39
N LEU A 45 10.59 15.01 -7.55
CA LEU A 45 11.55 15.83 -6.84
C LEU A 45 10.96 16.22 -5.49
N SER A 46 11.70 16.01 -4.41
CA SER A 46 11.31 16.41 -3.06
C SER A 46 12.26 17.42 -2.46
N TYR A 47 11.70 18.35 -1.70
CA TYR A 47 12.42 19.22 -0.77
C TYR A 47 11.90 18.97 0.63
N MET A 48 12.76 18.48 1.52
CA MET A 48 12.42 18.21 2.91
C MET A 48 13.21 19.10 3.86
N THR A 49 12.57 19.48 4.95
CA THR A 49 13.20 20.22 6.07
C THR A 49 12.80 19.59 7.39
N SER A 50 13.74 19.56 8.34
CA SER A 50 13.49 19.19 9.73
C SER A 50 13.62 20.42 10.63
N SER A 51 12.89 20.45 11.75
CA SER A 51 13.06 21.49 12.78
C SER A 51 14.42 21.40 13.50
N SER A 52 15.18 20.32 13.31
CA SER A 52 16.60 20.24 13.71
C SER A 52 17.52 21.20 12.93
N GLY A 53 17.04 21.72 11.78
CA GLY A 53 17.82 22.56 10.86
C GLY A 53 18.24 21.83 9.59
N SER A 54 18.13 20.51 9.52
CA SER A 54 18.49 19.70 8.36
C SER A 54 17.56 19.94 7.17
N LYS A 55 18.15 19.93 5.96
CA LYS A 55 17.45 20.12 4.68
C LYS A 55 17.94 19.08 3.68
N GLN A 56 17.06 18.66 2.79
CA GLN A 56 17.38 17.69 1.75
C GLN A 56 16.59 17.98 0.47
N ILE A 57 17.28 17.91 -0.68
CA ILE A 57 16.68 17.84 -1.99
C ILE A 57 17.02 16.46 -2.55
N ALA A 58 16.02 15.75 -3.06
CA ALA A 58 16.23 14.42 -3.62
C ALA A 58 15.25 14.11 -4.75
N LEU A 59 15.72 13.41 -5.76
CA LEU A 59 14.86 12.68 -6.68
C LEU A 59 14.45 11.38 -6.00
N GLN A 60 13.17 11.10 -5.94
CA GLN A 60 12.58 9.97 -5.27
C GLN A 60 11.58 9.26 -6.18
N ASP A 61 11.20 8.06 -5.80
CA ASP A 61 10.25 7.21 -6.50
C ASP A 61 8.97 6.98 -5.69
N GLY A 62 7.83 6.80 -6.39
CA GLY A 62 6.62 6.30 -5.82
C GLY A 62 5.95 7.20 -4.77
N ALA A 63 5.77 8.49 -5.05
CA ALA A 63 4.94 9.33 -4.17
C ALA A 63 3.49 8.85 -4.15
N TYR A 64 2.90 8.67 -5.34
CA TYR A 64 1.50 8.31 -5.54
C TYR A 64 1.33 6.82 -5.89
N LEU A 65 2.11 6.32 -6.88
CA LEU A 65 2.16 4.92 -7.26
C LEU A 65 3.58 4.38 -7.12
N ARG A 66 3.75 3.15 -6.68
CA ARG A 66 5.07 2.50 -6.75
C ARG A 66 5.29 2.01 -8.17
N THR A 67 6.41 2.40 -8.78
CA THR A 67 6.81 1.92 -10.10
C THR A 67 6.85 0.40 -10.15
N ARG A 68 6.24 -0.13 -11.22
CA ARG A 68 6.05 -1.56 -11.40
C ARG A 68 5.90 -1.94 -12.86
N LEU A 69 6.23 -3.20 -13.11
CA LEU A 69 5.85 -3.93 -14.32
C LEU A 69 5.00 -5.13 -13.90
N GLY A 70 3.90 -5.37 -14.57
CA GLY A 70 2.98 -6.45 -14.24
C GLY A 70 2.42 -7.18 -15.45
N PHE A 71 2.06 -8.41 -15.20
CA PHE A 71 1.32 -9.28 -16.11
C PHE A 71 0.07 -9.74 -15.38
N LYS A 72 -1.07 -9.64 -16.02
CA LYS A 72 -2.32 -10.22 -15.54
C LYS A 72 -3.01 -10.95 -16.67
N GLY A 73 -3.73 -12.01 -16.35
CA GLY A 73 -4.45 -12.74 -17.36
C GLY A 73 -5.70 -13.37 -16.80
N ASP A 74 -6.61 -13.64 -17.73
CA ASP A 74 -7.83 -14.38 -17.50
C ASP A 74 -8.09 -15.35 -18.65
N LYS A 75 -8.69 -16.47 -18.33
CA LYS A 75 -9.18 -17.49 -19.25
C LYS A 75 -10.63 -17.79 -18.94
N ASP A 76 -11.51 -17.54 -19.90
CA ASP A 76 -12.90 -17.96 -19.80
C ASP A 76 -12.98 -19.50 -19.82
N LEU A 77 -13.61 -20.06 -18.79
CA LEU A 77 -13.86 -21.51 -18.64
C LEU A 77 -15.32 -21.87 -18.94
N GLY A 78 -16.13 -20.88 -19.31
CA GLY A 78 -17.58 -21.04 -19.54
C GLY A 78 -18.41 -20.91 -18.26
N ASN A 79 -19.71 -20.71 -18.42
CA ASN A 79 -20.70 -20.60 -17.33
C ASN A 79 -20.38 -19.57 -16.25
N GLY A 80 -19.65 -18.48 -16.60
CA GLY A 80 -19.25 -17.44 -15.66
C GLY A 80 -18.05 -17.79 -14.77
N TYR A 81 -17.30 -18.83 -15.12
CA TYR A 81 -16.04 -19.20 -14.46
C TYR A 81 -14.85 -18.68 -15.24
N PHE A 82 -13.86 -18.12 -14.53
CA PHE A 82 -12.62 -17.63 -15.12
C PHE A 82 -11.43 -18.09 -14.30
N ALA A 83 -10.42 -18.69 -14.95
CA ALA A 83 -9.09 -18.82 -14.33
C ALA A 83 -8.36 -17.49 -14.48
N LYS A 84 -7.69 -17.03 -13.41
CA LYS A 84 -7.04 -15.73 -13.38
C LYS A 84 -5.64 -15.81 -12.77
N PHE A 85 -4.75 -14.91 -13.14
CA PHE A 85 -3.47 -14.73 -12.47
C PHE A 85 -3.03 -13.28 -12.48
N THR A 86 -2.10 -12.94 -11.58
CA THR A 86 -1.34 -11.69 -11.59
C THR A 86 0.10 -11.98 -11.17
N ALA A 87 1.06 -11.44 -11.92
CA ALA A 87 2.47 -11.39 -11.57
C ALA A 87 2.95 -9.94 -11.66
N GLU A 88 3.44 -9.35 -10.58
CA GLU A 88 3.78 -7.93 -10.50
C GLU A 88 5.11 -7.73 -9.78
N GLN A 89 6.06 -7.07 -10.48
CA GLN A 89 7.40 -6.70 -10.02
C GLN A 89 7.44 -5.20 -9.69
N GLY A 90 7.90 -4.85 -8.50
CA GLY A 90 8.24 -3.47 -8.14
C GLY A 90 9.64 -3.11 -8.63
N LEU A 91 9.80 -1.88 -9.06
CA LEU A 91 11.06 -1.34 -9.53
C LEU A 91 11.46 -0.12 -8.68
N ASN A 92 12.76 0.11 -8.59
CA ASN A 92 13.33 1.31 -8.01
C ASN A 92 13.86 2.18 -9.16
N GLU A 93 13.16 3.24 -9.49
CA GLU A 93 13.47 4.07 -10.64
C GLU A 93 14.77 4.84 -10.49
N THR A 94 15.13 5.20 -9.27
CA THR A 94 16.35 5.98 -9.03
C THR A 94 17.63 5.18 -9.28
N SER A 95 17.54 3.85 -9.34
CA SER A 95 18.67 2.94 -9.55
C SER A 95 18.47 1.95 -10.69
N GLY A 96 17.25 1.76 -11.19
CA GLY A 96 16.91 0.71 -12.15
C GLY A 96 16.88 -0.70 -11.56
N ALA A 97 17.06 -0.85 -10.24
CA ALA A 97 17.04 -2.13 -9.56
C ALA A 97 15.60 -2.61 -9.31
N GLN A 98 15.43 -3.92 -9.08
CA GLN A 98 14.19 -4.44 -8.52
C GLN A 98 14.01 -3.92 -7.08
N ALA A 99 12.76 -3.71 -6.68
CA ALA A 99 12.43 -3.11 -5.40
C ALA A 99 12.75 -4.01 -4.20
N ASP A 100 12.69 -5.32 -4.39
CA ASP A 100 13.14 -6.34 -3.43
C ASP A 100 14.10 -7.28 -4.15
N ALA A 101 15.38 -7.23 -3.80
CA ALA A 101 16.43 -8.02 -4.44
C ALA A 101 16.29 -9.54 -4.23
N THR A 102 15.49 -9.96 -3.28
CA THR A 102 15.28 -11.37 -2.93
C THR A 102 14.11 -12.01 -3.71
N ARG A 103 13.31 -11.22 -4.45
CA ARG A 103 12.06 -11.66 -5.09
C ARG A 103 11.96 -11.15 -6.51
N LEU A 104 11.65 -12.04 -7.46
CA LEU A 104 11.36 -11.62 -8.84
C LEU A 104 10.00 -10.88 -8.93
N PHE A 105 8.97 -11.39 -8.25
CA PHE A 105 7.66 -10.76 -8.17
C PHE A 105 7.34 -10.36 -6.72
N ASP A 106 7.99 -9.28 -6.27
CA ASP A 106 7.89 -8.82 -4.88
C ASP A 106 6.51 -8.28 -4.51
N ARG A 107 5.73 -7.82 -5.50
CA ARG A 107 4.43 -7.23 -5.25
C ARG A 107 3.32 -8.26 -5.25
N GLN A 108 3.11 -8.96 -6.34
CA GLN A 108 2.06 -9.97 -6.43
C GLN A 108 2.51 -11.14 -7.31
N LEU A 109 2.19 -12.35 -6.88
CA LEU A 109 2.26 -13.57 -7.67
C LEU A 109 1.20 -14.54 -7.16
N TRP A 110 0.04 -14.49 -7.79
CA TRP A 110 -1.08 -15.35 -7.42
C TRP A 110 -1.82 -15.88 -8.65
N ALA A 111 -2.46 -17.02 -8.48
CA ALA A 111 -3.45 -17.57 -9.39
C ALA A 111 -4.77 -17.80 -8.66
N GLY A 112 -5.87 -17.82 -9.40
CA GLY A 112 -7.19 -17.95 -8.81
C GLY A 112 -8.27 -18.36 -9.78
N ILE A 113 -9.46 -18.52 -9.23
CA ILE A 113 -10.67 -18.79 -9.97
C ILE A 113 -11.77 -17.82 -9.57
N ALA A 114 -12.34 -17.11 -10.53
CA ALA A 114 -13.55 -16.33 -10.34
C ALA A 114 -14.76 -17.18 -10.76
N THR A 115 -15.81 -17.08 -9.97
CA THR A 115 -17.08 -17.79 -10.14
C THR A 115 -18.24 -16.81 -9.98
N PRO A 116 -19.48 -17.15 -10.35
CA PRO A 116 -20.64 -16.33 -10.03
C PRO A 116 -20.82 -16.08 -8.51
N GLY A 117 -20.30 -16.98 -7.66
CA GLY A 117 -20.34 -16.89 -6.21
C GLY A 117 -19.16 -16.14 -5.58
N GLY A 118 -18.20 -15.65 -6.34
CA GLY A 118 -17.03 -14.92 -5.83
C GLY A 118 -15.72 -15.42 -6.42
N GLU A 119 -14.62 -14.81 -5.96
CA GLU A 119 -13.26 -15.08 -6.46
C GLU A 119 -12.38 -15.66 -5.36
N PHE A 120 -11.71 -16.77 -5.67
CA PHE A 120 -10.68 -17.39 -4.83
C PHE A 120 -9.31 -17.08 -5.42
N ARG A 121 -8.34 -16.71 -4.57
CA ARG A 121 -6.96 -16.44 -4.96
C ARG A 121 -5.99 -17.18 -4.05
N PHE A 122 -4.86 -17.60 -4.61
CA PHE A 122 -3.82 -18.37 -3.93
C PHE A 122 -2.45 -17.81 -4.31
N GLY A 123 -1.64 -17.42 -3.34
CA GLY A 123 -0.29 -16.92 -3.55
C GLY A 123 -0.05 -15.56 -2.90
N ARG A 124 1.06 -14.92 -3.28
CA ARG A 124 1.41 -13.61 -2.76
C ARG A 124 0.51 -12.53 -3.36
N GLN A 125 -0.20 -11.81 -2.51
CA GLN A 125 -1.16 -10.81 -2.95
C GLN A 125 -1.29 -9.64 -1.96
N ASN A 126 -1.91 -8.57 -2.43
CA ASN A 126 -2.22 -7.41 -1.60
C ASN A 126 -3.20 -7.80 -0.48
N THR A 127 -3.03 -7.17 0.69
CA THR A 127 -3.96 -7.31 1.80
C THR A 127 -5.32 -6.65 1.50
N ALA A 128 -6.35 -7.08 2.19
CA ALA A 128 -7.67 -6.48 2.13
C ALA A 128 -7.65 -4.97 2.43
N ILE A 129 -6.80 -4.54 3.37
CA ILE A 129 -6.59 -3.12 3.70
C ILE A 129 -5.91 -2.37 2.55
N PHE A 130 -4.94 -2.99 1.88
CA PHE A 130 -4.20 -2.33 0.81
C PHE A 130 -5.09 -1.95 -0.37
N TYR A 131 -6.02 -2.81 -0.75
CA TYR A 131 -6.99 -2.53 -1.82
C TYR A 131 -7.93 -1.35 -1.51
N ARG A 132 -8.08 -1.00 -0.23
CA ARG A 132 -8.97 0.07 0.22
C ARG A 132 -8.31 1.44 0.39
N GLY A 133 -7.04 1.56 0.00
CA GLY A 133 -6.27 2.81 0.13
C GLY A 133 -6.97 4.02 -0.49
N SER A 134 -7.55 3.86 -1.67
CA SER A 134 -8.25 4.95 -2.39
C SER A 134 -9.56 5.42 -1.73
N TYR A 135 -10.04 4.72 -0.70
CA TYR A 135 -11.29 5.08 0.00
C TYR A 135 -11.06 5.87 1.28
N ILE A 136 -9.79 6.06 1.68
CA ILE A 136 -9.40 6.58 2.99
C ILE A 136 -9.11 8.07 2.95
N ASP A 137 -8.51 8.56 1.89
CA ASP A 137 -8.17 9.97 1.72
C ASP A 137 -7.91 10.35 0.25
N PHE A 138 -7.76 11.64 0.00
CA PHE A 138 -7.58 12.19 -1.34
C PHE A 138 -6.27 11.78 -2.01
N THR A 139 -5.25 11.36 -1.23
CA THR A 139 -3.99 10.87 -1.78
C THR A 139 -4.04 9.39 -2.15
N GLY A 140 -5.11 8.69 -1.81
CA GLY A 140 -5.18 7.23 -1.96
C GLY A 140 -4.29 6.50 -0.95
N ARG A 141 -4.10 7.05 0.25
CA ARG A 141 -3.20 6.57 1.30
C ARG A 141 -1.75 6.50 0.80
N THR A 142 -1.25 7.61 0.28
CA THR A 142 0.12 7.73 -0.22
C THR A 142 0.84 8.92 0.41
N LEU A 143 1.70 9.63 -0.31
CA LEU A 143 2.47 10.75 0.25
C LEU A 143 1.53 11.86 0.78
N GLY A 144 1.74 12.24 2.02
CA GLY A 144 0.92 13.21 2.75
C GLY A 144 -0.11 12.57 3.69
N SER A 145 -0.52 11.32 3.48
CA SER A 145 -1.46 10.59 4.34
C SER A 145 -0.85 10.25 5.71
N VAL A 146 -1.52 10.64 6.79
CA VAL A 146 -1.10 10.31 8.16
C VAL A 146 -1.32 8.82 8.46
N VAL A 147 -2.34 8.21 7.89
CA VAL A 147 -2.55 6.75 7.95
C VAL A 147 -1.37 6.01 7.28
N ASN A 148 -0.86 6.52 6.16
CA ASN A 148 0.30 5.92 5.50
C ASN A 148 1.60 6.12 6.29
N VAL A 149 1.75 7.25 6.97
CA VAL A 149 2.88 7.53 7.88
C VAL A 149 2.97 6.50 8.99
N PHE A 150 1.83 6.07 9.55
CA PHE A 150 1.80 5.00 10.56
C PHE A 150 2.27 3.66 9.99
N GLY A 151 2.15 3.44 8.70
CA GLY A 151 2.47 2.20 8.01
C GLY A 151 1.27 1.24 7.95
N THR A 152 1.15 0.57 6.84
CA THR A 152 0.06 -0.38 6.61
C THR A 152 0.63 -1.68 6.04
N PRO A 153 0.29 -2.85 6.62
CA PRO A 153 0.66 -4.13 6.04
C PRO A 153 0.13 -4.22 4.60
N SER A 154 1.01 -4.49 3.65
CA SER A 154 0.65 -4.39 2.23
C SER A 154 0.40 -5.72 1.54
N ARG A 155 1.15 -6.77 1.91
CA ARG A 155 1.11 -8.08 1.22
C ARG A 155 1.55 -9.20 2.13
N TYR A 156 1.03 -10.41 1.85
CA TYR A 156 1.51 -11.63 2.49
C TYR A 156 1.78 -12.72 1.45
N ASP A 157 2.73 -13.58 1.76
CA ASP A 157 3.02 -14.83 1.04
C ASP A 157 2.03 -15.92 1.47
N SER A 158 1.89 -16.96 0.64
CA SER A 158 1.06 -18.13 0.94
C SER A 158 -0.35 -17.76 1.41
N ASP A 159 -0.89 -16.71 0.82
CA ASP A 159 -2.19 -16.15 1.17
C ASP A 159 -3.30 -16.83 0.37
N ILE A 160 -4.35 -17.19 1.06
CA ILE A 160 -5.60 -17.71 0.50
C ILE A 160 -6.66 -16.66 0.72
N ALA A 161 -7.28 -16.18 -0.36
CA ALA A 161 -8.31 -15.15 -0.29
C ALA A 161 -9.61 -15.62 -0.91
N TYR A 162 -10.72 -15.17 -0.33
CA TYR A 162 -12.03 -15.20 -0.94
C TYR A 162 -12.60 -13.78 -0.96
N ILE A 163 -13.10 -13.37 -2.13
CA ILE A 163 -13.72 -12.07 -2.36
C ILE A 163 -15.13 -12.32 -2.88
N SER A 164 -16.15 -11.89 -2.16
CA SER A 164 -17.53 -12.07 -2.55
C SER A 164 -17.89 -11.23 -3.78
N PRO A 165 -18.95 -11.59 -4.52
CA PRO A 165 -19.62 -10.63 -5.38
C PRO A 165 -20.16 -9.47 -4.53
N ARG A 166 -20.37 -8.30 -5.16
CA ARG A 166 -21.10 -7.21 -4.50
C ARG A 166 -22.60 -7.53 -4.55
N TRP A 167 -23.21 -7.67 -3.38
CA TRP A 167 -24.63 -7.93 -3.24
C TRP A 167 -25.29 -6.84 -2.39
N ALA A 168 -26.33 -6.21 -2.90
CA ALA A 168 -27.05 -5.09 -2.24
C ALA A 168 -26.11 -3.98 -1.71
N GLY A 169 -25.02 -3.73 -2.43
CA GLY A 169 -23.97 -2.77 -2.04
C GLY A 169 -22.88 -3.35 -1.15
N PHE A 170 -23.05 -4.52 -0.54
CA PHE A 170 -22.06 -5.16 0.31
C PHE A 170 -21.04 -5.96 -0.49
N LEU A 171 -19.77 -5.88 -0.10
CA LEU A 171 -18.68 -6.74 -0.55
C LEU A 171 -17.91 -7.21 0.68
N ALA A 172 -17.77 -8.52 0.82
CA ALA A 172 -16.96 -9.15 1.86
C ALA A 172 -15.68 -9.74 1.29
N GLU A 173 -14.61 -9.71 2.07
CA GLU A 173 -13.31 -10.25 1.70
C GLU A 173 -12.68 -10.88 2.94
N VAL A 174 -12.15 -12.10 2.80
CA VAL A 174 -11.45 -12.81 3.88
C VAL A 174 -10.16 -13.41 3.35
N HIS A 175 -9.10 -13.36 4.17
CA HIS A 175 -7.81 -13.93 3.82
C HIS A 175 -7.26 -14.73 4.99
N TYR A 176 -6.46 -15.72 4.65
CA TYR A 176 -5.67 -16.49 5.59
C TYR A 176 -4.30 -16.77 5.00
N SER A 177 -3.26 -16.17 5.59
CA SER A 177 -1.89 -16.34 5.14
C SER A 177 -1.22 -17.40 5.98
N ILE A 178 -0.90 -18.54 5.34
CA ILE A 178 -0.30 -19.70 5.99
C ILE A 178 1.19 -19.43 6.19
N GLN A 179 1.70 -19.67 7.38
CA GLN A 179 3.15 -19.61 7.62
C GLN A 179 3.83 -20.75 6.85
N GLY A 180 4.82 -20.40 6.02
CA GLY A 180 5.63 -21.25 5.15
C GLY A 180 5.82 -22.73 5.52
N SER A 181 6.98 -23.30 5.29
CA SER A 181 7.24 -24.74 5.38
C SER A 181 7.32 -25.33 6.81
N GLN A 182 7.07 -24.54 7.85
CA GLN A 182 7.13 -25.02 9.23
C GLN A 182 5.87 -25.85 9.59
N PRO A 183 6.01 -26.89 10.43
CA PRO A 183 4.86 -27.64 10.91
C PRO A 183 3.82 -26.71 11.53
N GLN A 184 2.55 -26.89 11.16
CA GLN A 184 1.44 -26.13 11.70
C GLN A 184 1.09 -26.66 13.09
N HIS A 185 1.67 -26.07 14.11
CA HIS A 185 1.39 -26.39 15.52
C HIS A 185 0.45 -25.35 16.15
N SER A 186 0.14 -25.53 17.43
CA SER A 186 -0.59 -24.55 18.25
C SER A 186 0.06 -23.17 18.32
N THR A 187 1.32 -23.06 17.93
CA THR A 187 2.11 -21.82 17.80
C THR A 187 2.04 -21.22 16.40
N ASN A 188 1.04 -21.58 15.60
CA ASN A 188 0.88 -21.08 14.25
C ASN A 188 0.81 -19.54 14.24
N GLN A 189 1.71 -18.93 13.46
CA GLN A 189 1.85 -17.48 13.29
C GLN A 189 1.08 -16.96 12.07
N ALA A 190 0.07 -17.70 11.61
CA ALA A 190 -0.74 -17.28 10.47
C ALA A 190 -1.39 -15.91 10.71
N VAL A 191 -1.55 -15.16 9.63
CA VAL A 191 -2.21 -13.87 9.63
C VAL A 191 -3.60 -14.02 9.02
N SER A 192 -4.62 -13.60 9.76
CA SER A 192 -6.00 -13.55 9.30
C SER A 192 -6.37 -12.14 8.91
N GLN A 193 -7.18 -11.99 7.85
CA GLN A 193 -7.68 -10.71 7.39
C GLN A 193 -9.17 -10.80 7.10
N GLY A 194 -9.88 -9.70 7.31
CA GLY A 194 -11.28 -9.58 6.95
C GLY A 194 -11.63 -8.15 6.56
N ALA A 195 -12.51 -8.00 5.59
CA ALA A 195 -13.05 -6.70 5.23
C ALA A 195 -14.52 -6.80 4.84
N LEU A 196 -15.24 -5.73 5.10
CA LEU A 196 -16.62 -5.54 4.69
C LEU A 196 -16.80 -4.09 4.23
N ASP A 197 -17.24 -3.92 2.99
CA ASP A 197 -17.60 -2.62 2.41
C ASP A 197 -19.09 -2.58 2.14
N TRP A 198 -19.69 -1.42 2.33
CA TRP A 198 -21.01 -1.10 1.83
C TRP A 198 -20.95 0.18 1.01
N GLU A 199 -21.56 0.14 -0.17
CA GLU A 199 -21.64 1.25 -1.11
C GLU A 199 -23.07 1.43 -1.58
N TYR A 200 -23.62 2.63 -1.39
CA TYR A 200 -24.95 2.96 -1.83
C TYR A 200 -25.04 4.45 -2.22
N GLY A 201 -25.38 4.70 -3.48
CA GLY A 201 -25.40 6.05 -4.02
C GLY A 201 -24.05 6.74 -3.84
N PRO A 202 -24.02 7.95 -3.25
CA PRO A 202 -22.78 8.70 -3.07
C PRO A 202 -21.97 8.27 -1.83
N PHE A 203 -22.42 7.29 -1.06
CA PHE A 203 -21.82 6.90 0.21
C PHE A 203 -21.10 5.57 0.11
N ARG A 204 -19.94 5.51 0.74
CA ARG A 204 -19.21 4.27 1.01
C ARG A 204 -18.78 4.26 2.46
N VAL A 205 -18.98 3.15 3.15
CA VAL A 205 -18.43 2.88 4.47
C VAL A 205 -17.85 1.48 4.49
N GLY A 206 -16.82 1.28 5.29
CA GLY A 206 -16.20 -0.03 5.36
C GLY A 206 -15.27 -0.22 6.54
N TYR A 207 -14.94 -1.46 6.73
CA TYR A 207 -13.97 -1.94 7.67
C TYR A 207 -13.02 -2.90 6.98
N ALA A 208 -11.73 -2.84 7.34
CA ALA A 208 -10.76 -3.86 6.99
C ALA A 208 -9.80 -4.07 8.16
N GLY A 209 -9.60 -5.32 8.54
CA GLY A 209 -8.76 -5.70 9.68
C GLY A 209 -7.78 -6.81 9.34
N ILE A 210 -6.64 -6.78 10.01
CA ILE A 210 -5.59 -7.80 9.97
C ILE A 210 -5.23 -8.16 11.41
N ALA A 211 -5.04 -9.44 11.70
CA ALA A 211 -4.58 -9.91 12.99
C ALA A 211 -3.61 -11.09 12.85
N GLY A 212 -2.56 -11.08 13.67
CA GLY A 212 -1.61 -12.16 13.80
C GLY A 212 -1.19 -12.38 15.26
N ARG A 213 -1.00 -13.62 15.66
CA ARG A 213 -0.57 -13.96 17.02
C ARG A 213 0.96 -14.13 17.05
N PRO A 214 1.65 -13.55 18.04
CA PRO A 214 3.05 -13.85 18.29
C PRO A 214 3.24 -15.34 18.65
N PRO A 215 4.45 -15.89 18.44
CA PRO A 215 4.79 -17.22 18.93
C PRO A 215 4.62 -17.31 20.47
N ALA A 216 4.30 -18.50 20.97
CA ALA A 216 4.22 -18.73 22.42
C ALA A 216 5.59 -18.47 23.09
N GLY A 217 5.59 -17.81 24.23
CA GLY A 217 6.81 -17.43 24.96
C GLY A 217 7.55 -16.22 24.41
N SER A 218 6.96 -15.49 23.45
CA SER A 218 7.52 -14.26 22.93
C SER A 218 7.43 -13.11 23.93
N VAL A 219 8.28 -12.10 23.77
CA VAL A 219 8.23 -10.84 24.55
C VAL A 219 6.93 -10.07 24.30
N VAL A 220 6.39 -10.19 23.09
CA VAL A 220 5.05 -9.70 22.74
C VAL A 220 4.05 -10.82 23.03
N ASP A 221 3.19 -10.62 24.00
CA ASP A 221 2.17 -11.59 24.42
C ASP A 221 0.78 -11.29 23.85
N LYS A 222 0.62 -10.16 23.18
CA LYS A 222 -0.65 -9.67 22.64
C LYS A 222 -0.79 -10.00 21.16
N THR A 223 -2.02 -10.23 20.73
CA THR A 223 -2.34 -10.27 19.30
C THR A 223 -1.99 -8.93 18.67
N VAL A 224 -1.20 -8.96 17.60
CA VAL A 224 -0.90 -7.79 16.81
C VAL A 224 -2.01 -7.62 15.77
N PHE A 225 -2.58 -6.42 15.69
CA PHE A 225 -3.66 -6.12 14.76
C PHE A 225 -3.54 -4.74 14.12
N TYR A 226 -4.20 -4.60 13.01
CA TYR A 226 -4.43 -3.35 12.31
C TYR A 226 -5.90 -3.30 11.88
N ASN A 227 -6.70 -2.46 12.52
CA ASN A 227 -8.11 -2.29 12.23
C ASN A 227 -8.34 -0.90 11.62
N ASN A 228 -8.88 -0.86 10.41
CA ASN A 228 -9.16 0.37 9.68
C ASN A 228 -10.65 0.48 9.40
N PHE A 229 -11.27 1.51 9.93
CA PHE A 229 -12.65 1.94 9.63
C PHE A 229 -12.56 3.17 8.73
N TYR A 230 -13.35 3.22 7.69
CA TYR A 230 -13.34 4.34 6.75
C TYR A 230 -14.73 4.62 6.20
N GLY A 231 -14.92 5.84 5.76
CA GLY A 231 -16.09 6.25 5.03
C GLY A 231 -15.78 7.41 4.09
N ASN A 232 -16.52 7.49 3.01
CA ASN A 232 -16.46 8.65 2.14
C ASN A 232 -17.82 8.99 1.57
N TRP A 233 -17.99 10.26 1.25
CA TRP A 233 -19.14 10.84 0.61
C TRP A 233 -18.72 11.56 -0.67
N ASP A 234 -19.23 11.09 -1.80
CA ASP A 234 -19.06 11.71 -3.11
C ASP A 234 -20.17 12.76 -3.32
N TYR A 235 -19.79 14.04 -3.29
CA TYR A 235 -20.75 15.13 -3.51
C TYR A 235 -20.79 15.62 -4.97
N GLY A 236 -20.25 14.82 -5.89
CA GLY A 236 -20.28 15.02 -7.34
C GLY A 236 -19.08 15.77 -7.89
N LYS A 237 -18.62 16.84 -7.23
CA LYS A 237 -17.39 17.58 -7.62
C LYS A 237 -16.16 17.19 -6.79
N GLY A 238 -16.26 16.16 -5.99
CA GLY A 238 -15.18 15.68 -5.13
C GLY A 238 -15.71 14.80 -4.03
N LYS A 239 -14.86 14.46 -3.07
CA LYS A 239 -15.18 13.56 -1.95
C LYS A 239 -14.74 14.14 -0.62
N VAL A 240 -15.46 13.77 0.42
CA VAL A 240 -15.02 13.92 1.81
C VAL A 240 -14.75 12.52 2.35
N TYR A 241 -13.67 12.36 3.08
CA TYR A 241 -13.20 11.07 3.59
C TYR A 241 -12.97 11.15 5.10
N LEU A 242 -13.29 10.07 5.77
CA LEU A 242 -12.99 9.85 7.18
C LEU A 242 -12.30 8.51 7.34
N ALA A 243 -11.23 8.46 8.11
CA ALA A 243 -10.56 7.23 8.46
C ALA A 243 -10.22 7.19 9.95
N PHE A 244 -10.44 6.03 10.54
CA PHE A 244 -10.01 5.70 11.89
C PHE A 244 -9.26 4.38 11.87
N VAL A 245 -8.03 4.39 12.39
CA VAL A 245 -7.24 3.16 12.55
C VAL A 245 -6.93 2.94 14.02
N ARG A 246 -7.12 1.72 14.47
CA ARG A 246 -6.61 1.24 15.76
C ARG A 246 -5.66 0.09 15.51
N SER A 247 -4.42 0.21 16.03
CA SER A 247 -3.38 -0.77 15.77
C SER A 247 -2.28 -0.75 16.83
N ASN A 248 -1.67 -1.89 17.07
CA ASN A 248 -0.39 -2.05 17.77
C ASN A 248 0.71 -2.57 16.82
N ASN A 249 0.52 -2.42 15.51
CA ASN A 249 1.50 -2.85 14.51
C ASN A 249 2.63 -1.83 14.35
N GLN A 250 3.32 -1.54 15.46
CA GLN A 250 4.53 -0.73 15.48
C GLN A 250 5.69 -1.55 16.01
N SER A 251 6.77 -1.55 15.25
CA SER A 251 8.02 -2.15 15.65
C SER A 251 8.91 -1.06 16.24
N THR A 252 9.39 -1.27 17.45
CA THR A 252 10.41 -0.43 18.06
C THR A 252 11.45 -1.31 18.73
N THR A 253 12.72 -0.99 18.52
CA THR A 253 13.76 -1.52 19.39
C THR A 253 13.65 -0.83 20.75
N PRO A 254 13.86 -1.52 21.88
CA PRO A 254 13.85 -0.88 23.19
C PRO A 254 14.72 0.37 23.22
N GLY A 255 14.18 1.48 23.73
CA GLY A 255 14.87 2.77 23.80
C GLY A 255 14.83 3.61 22.51
N THR A 256 14.19 3.14 21.45
CA THR A 256 13.98 3.94 20.24
C THR A 256 12.57 4.53 20.19
N PRO A 257 12.38 5.74 19.66
CA PRO A 257 11.06 6.33 19.48
C PRO A 257 10.20 5.53 18.50
N SER A 258 8.88 5.53 18.74
CA SER A 258 7.91 4.91 17.83
C SER A 258 7.94 5.54 16.44
N GLY A 259 7.72 4.74 15.42
CA GLY A 259 7.70 5.21 14.03
C GLY A 259 9.08 5.34 13.37
N THR A 260 10.16 5.04 14.07
CA THR A 260 11.52 5.02 13.48
C THR A 260 11.72 3.90 12.49
N LEU A 261 10.86 2.89 12.49
CA LEU A 261 10.95 1.75 11.63
C LEU A 261 10.10 1.94 10.37
N ASN A 262 10.77 2.40 9.35
CA ASN A 262 10.30 2.28 8.00
C ASN A 262 10.94 1.07 7.34
N ASN A 263 10.21 0.41 6.49
CA ASN A 263 10.64 -0.67 5.61
C ASN A 263 10.57 -2.07 6.22
N GLY A 264 9.40 -2.48 6.64
CA GLY A 264 9.11 -3.89 6.87
C GLY A 264 9.42 -4.41 8.27
N GLY A 265 9.76 -3.51 9.20
CA GLY A 265 9.95 -3.86 10.60
C GLY A 265 8.68 -3.93 11.44
N ASN A 266 7.51 -3.81 10.83
CA ASN A 266 6.25 -3.95 11.55
C ASN A 266 6.01 -5.40 11.96
N PRO A 267 5.48 -5.66 13.16
CA PRO A 267 5.25 -7.01 13.65
C PRO A 267 4.41 -7.90 12.74
N LEU A 268 3.39 -7.33 12.07
CA LEU A 268 2.61 -8.06 11.06
C LEU A 268 3.36 -8.29 9.74
N GLY A 269 4.55 -7.71 9.60
CA GLY A 269 5.38 -7.86 8.40
C GLY A 269 4.76 -7.22 7.15
N THR A 270 5.57 -7.13 6.10
CA THR A 270 5.13 -6.65 4.78
C THR A 270 5.64 -7.56 3.66
N THR A 271 6.46 -8.56 3.98
CA THR A 271 7.16 -9.41 3.02
C THR A 271 6.85 -10.90 3.17
N GLY A 272 5.74 -11.24 3.83
CA GLY A 272 5.38 -12.63 4.14
C GLY A 272 6.00 -13.17 5.43
N ALA A 273 6.82 -12.39 6.12
CA ALA A 273 7.19 -12.69 7.48
C ALA A 273 5.95 -12.45 8.36
N LEU A 274 5.56 -13.47 9.08
CA LEU A 274 4.48 -13.41 10.04
C LEU A 274 4.96 -12.74 11.33
N VAL A 275 4.11 -12.66 12.32
CA VAL A 275 4.44 -12.05 13.61
C VAL A 275 5.63 -12.75 14.25
N THR A 276 6.71 -12.02 14.49
CA THR A 276 7.95 -12.58 15.07
C THR A 276 7.92 -12.63 16.59
N GLY A 277 7.14 -11.77 17.22
CA GLY A 277 7.04 -11.68 18.68
C GLY A 277 8.21 -10.98 19.38
N THR A 278 9.16 -10.40 18.62
CA THR A 278 10.32 -9.71 19.18
C THR A 278 10.16 -8.20 19.27
N ASP A 279 9.15 -7.65 18.63
CA ASP A 279 8.90 -6.22 18.53
C ASP A 279 8.11 -5.69 19.73
N THR A 280 8.80 -5.21 20.74
CA THR A 280 8.18 -4.66 21.97
C THR A 280 7.24 -3.48 21.70
N GLY A 281 7.39 -2.79 20.56
CA GLY A 281 6.45 -1.75 20.12
C GLY A 281 5.02 -2.23 19.91
N ALA A 282 4.82 -3.52 19.67
CA ALA A 282 3.50 -4.13 19.59
C ALA A 282 2.74 -4.17 20.93
N ASN A 283 3.37 -3.83 22.02
CA ASN A 283 2.69 -3.63 23.32
C ASN A 283 2.04 -2.24 23.45
N THR A 284 2.36 -1.32 22.54
CA THR A 284 1.79 0.04 22.49
C THR A 284 0.67 0.10 21.45
N TYR A 285 -0.50 0.58 21.85
CA TYR A 285 -1.64 0.78 20.96
C TYR A 285 -1.72 2.22 20.52
N TYR A 286 -2.13 2.42 19.25
CA TYR A 286 -2.32 3.73 18.64
C TYR A 286 -3.74 3.84 18.08
N ASN A 287 -4.31 5.02 18.22
CA ASN A 287 -5.50 5.45 17.51
C ASN A 287 -5.10 6.52 16.49
N ILE A 288 -5.39 6.29 15.23
CA ILE A 288 -5.12 7.22 14.14
C ILE A 288 -6.46 7.76 13.62
N TYR A 289 -6.57 9.07 13.57
CA TYR A 289 -7.74 9.78 13.08
C TYR A 289 -7.31 10.61 11.87
N GLN A 290 -8.09 10.55 10.78
CA GLN A 290 -7.81 11.35 9.60
C GLN A 290 -9.11 11.80 8.94
N VAL A 291 -9.14 13.08 8.57
CA VAL A 291 -10.16 13.67 7.72
C VAL A 291 -9.50 14.21 6.47
N SER A 292 -10.18 14.07 5.35
CA SER A 292 -9.68 14.51 4.05
C SER A 292 -10.82 14.96 3.15
N ALA A 293 -10.51 15.85 2.21
CA ALA A 293 -11.44 16.23 1.16
C ALA A 293 -10.68 16.54 -0.13
N ASP A 294 -11.34 16.33 -1.25
CA ASP A 294 -10.88 16.79 -2.55
C ASP A 294 -11.97 17.50 -3.34
N TYR A 295 -11.54 18.22 -4.37
CA TYR A 295 -12.43 18.96 -5.27
C TYR A 295 -11.85 19.00 -6.69
N TYR A 296 -12.68 18.75 -7.67
CA TYR A 296 -12.33 18.93 -9.08
C TYR A 296 -12.55 20.38 -9.50
N VAL A 297 -11.44 21.14 -9.58
CA VAL A 297 -11.46 22.55 -10.07
C VAL A 297 -11.63 22.61 -11.57
N ALA A 298 -11.27 21.53 -12.28
CA ALA A 298 -11.53 21.28 -13.70
C ALA A 298 -11.72 19.76 -13.88
N PRO A 299 -12.29 19.30 -15.02
CA PRO A 299 -12.51 17.86 -15.24
C PRO A 299 -11.24 17.00 -15.09
N THR A 300 -10.07 17.57 -15.35
CA THR A 300 -8.76 16.90 -15.29
C THR A 300 -7.89 17.37 -14.13
N VAL A 301 -8.35 18.34 -13.31
CA VAL A 301 -7.56 18.89 -12.20
C VAL A 301 -8.28 18.73 -10.90
N ARG A 302 -7.69 17.96 -10.00
CA ARG A 302 -8.19 17.69 -8.66
C ARG A 302 -7.24 18.27 -7.60
N VAL A 303 -7.79 19.01 -6.64
CA VAL A 303 -7.07 19.51 -5.47
C VAL A 303 -7.61 18.87 -4.20
N GLY A 304 -6.81 18.75 -3.19
CA GLY A 304 -7.26 18.15 -1.93
C GLY A 304 -6.42 18.55 -0.74
N ALA A 305 -6.98 18.29 0.44
CA ALA A 305 -6.34 18.50 1.72
C ALA A 305 -6.72 17.38 2.70
N LEU A 306 -5.84 17.15 3.66
CA LEU A 306 -6.09 16.25 4.78
C LEU A 306 -5.43 16.76 6.07
N TYR A 307 -5.98 16.32 7.18
CA TYR A 307 -5.39 16.43 8.51
C TYR A 307 -5.58 15.12 9.25
N GLY A 308 -4.57 14.72 10.02
CA GLY A 308 -4.65 13.52 10.83
C GLY A 308 -3.77 13.58 12.08
N GLN A 309 -4.04 12.65 12.99
CA GLN A 309 -3.34 12.49 14.25
C GLN A 309 -3.07 11.01 14.52
N ILE A 310 -1.87 10.70 14.98
CA ILE A 310 -1.48 9.42 15.55
C ILE A 310 -1.44 9.63 17.06
N LYS A 311 -2.30 8.93 17.81
CA LYS A 311 -2.41 9.03 19.26
C LYS A 311 -1.94 7.74 19.91
N ASP A 312 -0.88 7.82 20.70
CA ASP A 312 -0.45 6.80 21.61
C ASP A 312 -1.47 6.67 22.77
N THR A 313 -1.92 5.47 23.05
CA THR A 313 -2.89 5.22 24.14
C THR A 313 -2.22 4.98 25.49
N THR A 314 -0.89 4.96 25.55
CA THR A 314 -0.11 4.73 26.80
C THR A 314 0.29 6.03 27.50
N ASN A 315 0.08 7.19 26.87
CA ASN A 315 0.52 8.53 27.31
C ASN A 315 2.04 8.71 27.38
N ASP A 316 2.79 7.93 26.60
CA ASP A 316 4.26 7.96 26.58
C ASP A 316 4.84 9.02 25.62
N VAL A 317 4.10 10.09 25.31
CA VAL A 317 4.49 11.18 24.42
C VAL A 317 4.97 10.69 23.03
N LYS A 318 4.36 9.64 22.51
CA LYS A 318 4.66 9.03 21.22
C LYS A 318 3.64 9.43 20.14
N ASN A 319 3.00 10.58 20.29
CA ASN A 319 2.01 11.05 19.31
C ASN A 319 2.70 11.72 18.11
N ALA A 320 1.93 11.81 17.03
CA ALA A 320 2.25 12.69 15.91
C ALA A 320 0.98 13.28 15.31
N ASN A 321 1.11 14.40 14.62
CA ASN A 321 0.04 14.96 13.83
C ASN A 321 0.60 15.52 12.53
N GLY A 322 -0.24 15.57 11.52
CA GLY A 322 0.19 16.03 10.21
C GLY A 322 -0.96 16.53 9.36
N TRP A 323 -0.59 17.31 8.37
CA TRP A 323 -1.48 17.74 7.31
C TRP A 323 -0.81 17.56 5.95
N GLY A 324 -1.61 17.39 4.93
CA GLY A 324 -1.20 17.32 3.54
C GLY A 324 -2.14 18.13 2.65
N ILE A 325 -1.58 18.75 1.63
CA ILE A 325 -2.30 19.39 0.53
C ILE A 325 -1.74 18.89 -0.79
N GLY A 326 -2.56 18.88 -1.83
CA GLY A 326 -2.07 18.45 -3.13
C GLY A 326 -2.95 18.86 -4.28
N ALA A 327 -2.34 18.89 -5.45
CA ALA A 327 -3.00 19.05 -6.73
C ALA A 327 -2.53 17.94 -7.67
N TYR A 328 -3.47 17.38 -8.42
CA TYR A 328 -3.25 16.36 -9.43
C TYR A 328 -3.86 16.83 -10.74
N TRP A 329 -3.08 16.77 -11.80
CA TRP A 329 -3.51 17.11 -13.15
C TRP A 329 -3.35 15.91 -14.07
N ASP A 330 -4.43 15.33 -14.50
CA ASP A 330 -4.46 14.30 -15.53
C ASP A 330 -4.26 14.99 -16.90
N VAL A 331 -3.00 15.07 -17.34
CA VAL A 331 -2.61 15.65 -18.63
C VAL A 331 -3.20 14.84 -19.77
N THR A 332 -3.14 13.53 -19.64
CA THR A 332 -3.83 12.54 -20.47
C THR A 332 -4.37 11.43 -19.56
N LYS A 333 -5.08 10.45 -20.13
CA LYS A 333 -5.50 9.25 -19.37
C LYS A 333 -4.33 8.43 -18.78
N ASP A 334 -3.14 8.56 -19.38
CA ASP A 334 -1.97 7.76 -19.02
C ASP A 334 -0.88 8.59 -18.31
N VAL A 335 -0.98 9.94 -18.36
CA VAL A 335 0.00 10.85 -17.75
C VAL A 335 -0.67 11.77 -16.76
N MET A 336 -0.21 11.72 -15.52
CA MET A 336 -0.61 12.61 -14.43
C MET A 336 0.60 13.37 -13.90
N VAL A 337 0.47 14.68 -13.69
CA VAL A 337 1.44 15.50 -12.98
C VAL A 337 0.83 15.90 -11.63
N TYR A 338 1.64 15.95 -10.59
CA TYR A 338 1.16 16.31 -9.27
C TYR A 338 2.14 17.19 -8.50
N GLY A 339 1.57 18.00 -7.58
CA GLY A 339 2.30 18.75 -6.58
C GLY A 339 1.70 18.48 -5.21
N LEU A 340 2.55 18.15 -4.23
CA LEU A 340 2.15 17.82 -2.86
C LEU A 340 2.95 18.64 -1.86
N GLY A 341 2.29 19.06 -0.78
CA GLY A 341 2.92 19.66 0.39
C GLY A 341 2.42 18.98 1.65
N ASN A 342 3.30 18.62 2.56
CA ASN A 342 2.91 18.02 3.83
C ASN A 342 3.78 18.50 4.99
N SER A 343 3.25 18.38 6.19
CA SER A 343 3.97 18.60 7.44
C SER A 343 3.56 17.55 8.45
N LEU A 344 4.55 16.96 9.09
CA LEU A 344 4.39 15.96 10.14
C LEU A 344 5.13 16.45 11.37
N SER A 345 4.45 16.54 12.51
CA SER A 345 5.05 16.94 13.80
C SER A 345 5.03 15.74 14.73
N ASN A 346 6.19 15.35 15.20
CA ASN A 346 6.41 14.29 16.18
C ASN A 346 6.50 14.85 17.60
N ASP A 347 5.87 14.18 18.55
CA ASP A 347 6.16 14.39 19.99
C ASP A 347 7.56 13.82 20.32
N PRO A 348 8.15 14.18 21.46
CA PRO A 348 9.53 13.78 21.80
C PRO A 348 9.82 12.28 21.73
N GLY A 349 8.84 11.44 22.04
CA GLY A 349 8.93 9.97 21.96
C GLY A 349 8.50 9.38 20.62
N ALA A 350 8.25 10.19 19.60
CA ALA A 350 7.84 9.76 18.28
C ALA A 350 8.90 10.06 17.22
N GLY A 351 8.99 9.19 16.20
CA GLY A 351 9.94 9.31 15.09
C GLY A 351 9.34 8.95 13.75
N PHE A 352 8.08 9.32 13.54
CA PHE A 352 7.38 9.08 12.28
C PHE A 352 7.96 9.93 11.15
N ARG A 353 7.92 9.39 9.92
CA ARG A 353 8.43 10.04 8.70
C ARG A 353 7.34 10.14 7.65
N PRO A 354 7.35 11.15 6.77
CA PRO A 354 6.53 11.13 5.55
C PRO A 354 6.76 9.84 4.78
N SER A 355 5.73 9.32 4.14
CA SER A 355 5.81 8.06 3.39
C SER A 355 4.94 8.14 2.13
N GLY A 356 5.54 7.82 0.97
CA GLY A 356 4.84 7.63 -0.29
C GLY A 356 4.34 6.19 -0.47
N SER A 357 3.88 5.86 -1.67
CA SER A 357 3.47 4.50 -2.04
C SER A 357 4.64 3.51 -2.02
N ALA A 358 5.86 3.99 -2.30
CA ALA A 358 7.10 3.22 -2.23
C ALA A 358 7.89 3.43 -0.92
N GLY A 359 7.35 4.18 0.04
CA GLY A 359 8.12 4.72 1.17
C GLY A 359 8.83 6.01 0.77
N LEU A 360 9.98 6.28 1.36
CA LEU A 360 10.93 7.29 0.90
C LEU A 360 12.23 6.61 0.53
N SER A 361 12.66 6.71 -0.72
CA SER A 361 13.95 6.17 -1.16
C SER A 361 15.14 6.95 -0.60
N LYS A 362 14.92 8.22 -0.27
CA LYS A 362 15.91 9.13 0.35
C LYS A 362 15.29 9.82 1.59
N PRO A 363 15.11 9.12 2.72
CA PRO A 363 14.62 9.72 3.96
C PRO A 363 15.73 10.47 4.72
N PHE A 364 15.36 11.28 5.71
CA PHE A 364 16.31 11.61 6.78
C PHE A 364 16.72 10.34 7.50
N THR A 365 18.02 10.11 7.64
CA THR A 365 18.60 8.90 8.27
C THR A 365 19.03 9.14 9.71
N SER A 366 19.37 10.38 10.08
CA SER A 366 19.73 10.72 11.44
C SER A 366 18.50 10.74 12.37
N PRO A 367 18.52 10.02 13.50
CA PRO A 367 17.46 10.12 14.50
C PRO A 367 17.23 11.55 14.99
N ALA A 368 18.26 12.37 15.08
CA ALA A 368 18.16 13.78 15.50
C ALA A 368 17.32 14.63 14.54
N ASP A 369 17.19 14.23 13.28
CA ASP A 369 16.41 14.95 12.27
C ASP A 369 14.96 14.49 12.22
N VAL A 370 14.61 13.44 12.98
CA VAL A 370 13.29 12.80 12.90
C VAL A 370 12.60 12.77 14.27
N ASN A 371 13.30 12.30 15.31
CA ASN A 371 12.71 12.06 16.62
C ASN A 371 12.37 13.38 17.32
N GLY A 372 11.09 13.55 17.67
CA GLY A 372 10.61 14.79 18.25
C GLY A 372 10.58 15.98 17.29
N GLN A 373 10.84 15.76 16.01
CA GLN A 373 10.99 16.84 15.04
C GLN A 373 9.73 17.05 14.21
N ARG A 374 9.58 18.28 13.73
CA ARG A 374 8.64 18.60 12.65
C ARG A 374 9.35 18.48 11.32
N ILE A 375 8.82 17.60 10.46
CA ILE A 375 9.31 17.39 9.10
C ILE A 375 8.30 18.02 8.14
N ARG A 376 8.79 18.89 7.24
CA ARG A 376 8.00 19.46 6.15
C ARG A 376 8.56 18.97 4.83
N MET A 377 7.69 18.72 3.87
CA MET A 377 8.07 18.23 2.55
C MET A 377 7.21 18.89 1.48
N GLY A 378 7.86 19.39 0.44
CA GLY A 378 7.26 19.68 -0.86
C GLY A 378 7.70 18.63 -1.85
N ALA A 379 6.79 18.18 -2.71
CA ALA A 379 7.04 17.20 -3.76
C ALA A 379 6.37 17.63 -5.06
N PHE A 380 7.07 17.45 -6.18
CA PHE A 380 6.54 17.65 -7.52
C PHE A 380 6.94 16.45 -8.38
N GLY A 381 5.96 15.81 -9.03
CA GLY A 381 6.21 14.57 -9.73
C GLY A 381 5.25 14.29 -10.88
N MET A 382 5.51 13.16 -11.53
CA MET A 382 4.76 12.69 -12.67
C MET A 382 4.58 11.17 -12.58
N VAL A 383 3.38 10.72 -12.92
CA VAL A 383 3.05 9.31 -13.15
C VAL A 383 2.83 9.09 -14.63
N TYR A 384 3.45 8.07 -15.19
CA TYR A 384 3.13 7.53 -16.51
C TYR A 384 2.65 6.08 -16.35
N LYS A 385 1.49 5.77 -16.91
CA LYS A 385 0.87 4.43 -16.93
C LYS A 385 0.89 3.87 -18.35
N PHE A 386 1.17 2.60 -18.51
CA PHE A 386 1.19 1.91 -19.79
C PHE A 386 0.60 0.51 -19.71
#